data_fd611408540c6ba4b89e767db1fc0b98
#
_entry.id   fd611408540c6ba4b89e767db1fc0b98
#
_cell.length_a   1.000
_cell.length_b   1.000
_cell.length_c   1.000
_cell.angle_alpha   90.00
_cell.angle_beta   90.00
_cell.angle_gamma   90.00
#
_symmetry.space_group_name_H-M   'P 1'
#
loop_
_entity.id
_entity.type
_entity.pdbx_description
1 polymer ?
#
loop_
_entity_poly.entity_id
_entity_poly.type
_entity_poly.pdbx_seq_one_letter_code
_entity_poly.pdbx_strand_id
1 'polypeptide(L)'
;LALDAVCVQALASGLAVLTPEEEEMTVLLLDIGGGTTDVAVFRGGRLAHSAVVPLGGDHVTHDIAQLLKIPFEEAERVKRKYGAALPELADPELVLEINQEGGALGEVPAPELARIIRPRMREILHLARQSVDETLGPLEIQVNRVVLTGGGALLRGTDLLARQQYGLPVRVGKPQGVSGLTDVVASPAH
;
A
#
# COMPACT_ATOMS: atom_id res chain seq x y z
N LEU A 1 -8.52 10.72 -30.58
CA LEU A 1 -8.25 9.53 -29.76
C LEU A 1 -9.46 8.61 -29.87
N ALA A 2 -9.30 7.38 -30.36
CA ALA A 2 -10.31 6.35 -30.32
C ALA A 2 -10.16 5.59 -28.97
N LEU A 3 -11.27 5.31 -28.30
CA LEU A 3 -11.30 4.49 -27.10
C LEU A 3 -11.60 3.05 -27.53
N ASP A 4 -10.63 2.15 -27.38
CA ASP A 4 -10.77 0.77 -27.84
C ASP A 4 -11.38 -0.14 -26.74
N ALA A 5 -11.07 0.13 -25.46
CA ALA A 5 -11.61 -0.62 -24.35
C ALA A 5 -11.61 0.19 -23.03
N VAL A 6 -12.49 -0.19 -22.12
CA VAL A 6 -12.54 0.29 -20.73
C VAL A 6 -12.42 -0.93 -19.81
N CYS A 7 -11.56 -0.85 -18.81
CA CYS A 7 -11.40 -1.93 -17.85
C CYS A 7 -11.42 -1.38 -16.42
N VAL A 8 -11.87 -2.19 -15.47
CA VAL A 8 -11.85 -1.83 -14.04
C VAL A 8 -10.40 -1.81 -13.56
N GLN A 9 -10.01 -0.78 -12.79
CA GLN A 9 -8.64 -0.61 -12.30
C GLN A 9 -8.10 -1.87 -11.62
N ALA A 10 -8.87 -2.48 -10.73
CA ALA A 10 -8.51 -3.71 -10.04
C ALA A 10 -8.14 -4.87 -10.99
N LEU A 11 -8.83 -4.98 -12.14
CA LEU A 11 -8.50 -5.98 -13.16
C LEU A 11 -7.19 -5.62 -13.87
N ALA A 12 -7.00 -4.36 -14.21
CA ALA A 12 -5.77 -3.89 -14.85
C ALA A 12 -4.54 -4.13 -13.94
N SER A 13 -4.65 -3.77 -12.65
CA SER A 13 -3.60 -4.03 -11.65
C SER A 13 -3.29 -5.52 -11.53
N GLY A 14 -4.33 -6.38 -11.52
CA GLY A 14 -4.15 -7.84 -11.49
C GLY A 14 -3.35 -8.35 -12.71
N LEU A 15 -3.77 -7.98 -13.90
CA LEU A 15 -3.09 -8.36 -15.14
C LEU A 15 -1.64 -7.87 -15.22
N ALA A 16 -1.34 -6.73 -14.56
CA ALA A 16 -0.01 -6.16 -14.55
C ALA A 16 0.95 -6.86 -13.59
N VAL A 17 0.46 -7.39 -12.45
CA VAL A 17 1.35 -7.79 -11.34
C VAL A 17 1.25 -9.25 -10.92
N LEU A 18 0.17 -9.98 -11.28
CA LEU A 18 0.03 -11.40 -10.92
C LEU A 18 0.94 -12.26 -11.81
N THR A 19 1.56 -13.25 -11.18
CA THR A 19 2.37 -14.24 -11.90
C THR A 19 1.46 -15.37 -12.45
N PRO A 20 1.89 -16.12 -13.48
CA PRO A 20 1.13 -17.26 -13.99
C PRO A 20 0.77 -18.30 -12.90
N GLU A 21 1.65 -18.51 -11.91
CA GLU A 21 1.37 -19.39 -10.77
C GLU A 21 0.24 -18.85 -9.89
N GLU A 22 0.21 -17.53 -9.71
CA GLU A 22 -0.81 -16.86 -8.89
C GLU A 22 -2.16 -16.81 -9.60
N GLU A 23 -2.19 -16.83 -10.91
CA GLU A 23 -3.43 -16.94 -11.69
C GLU A 23 -4.16 -18.26 -11.43
N GLU A 24 -3.43 -19.35 -11.06
CA GLU A 24 -4.04 -20.62 -10.71
C GLU A 24 -4.56 -20.67 -9.25
N MET A 25 -4.22 -19.67 -8.44
CA MET A 25 -4.56 -19.59 -7.01
C MET A 25 -5.77 -18.69 -6.75
N THR A 26 -6.17 -18.61 -5.49
CA THR A 26 -7.00 -17.51 -4.98
C THR A 26 -6.10 -16.46 -4.33
N VAL A 27 -6.04 -15.28 -4.93
CA VAL A 27 -5.14 -14.20 -4.52
C VAL A 27 -5.95 -12.96 -4.14
N LEU A 28 -5.62 -12.37 -3.01
CA LEU A 28 -6.04 -11.02 -2.65
C LEU A 28 -5.01 -10.03 -3.19
N LEU A 29 -5.43 -9.15 -4.08
CA LEU A 29 -4.64 -8.02 -4.56
C LEU A 29 -5.10 -6.74 -3.87
N LEU A 30 -4.15 -5.98 -3.33
CA LEU A 30 -4.37 -4.64 -2.78
C LEU A 30 -3.49 -3.64 -3.54
N ASP A 31 -4.14 -2.73 -4.25
CA ASP A 31 -3.50 -1.59 -4.92
C ASP A 31 -3.64 -0.36 -4.04
N ILE A 32 -2.60 -0.05 -3.26
CA ILE A 32 -2.61 1.04 -2.28
C ILE A 32 -2.14 2.33 -2.97
N GLY A 33 -3.09 3.09 -3.48
CA GLY A 33 -2.87 4.39 -4.12
C GLY A 33 -2.69 5.53 -3.11
N GLY A 34 -2.75 6.76 -3.59
CA GLY A 34 -2.73 7.98 -2.76
C GLY A 34 -4.03 8.15 -1.98
N GLY A 35 -5.15 8.29 -2.67
CA GLY A 35 -6.46 8.55 -2.07
C GLY A 35 -7.25 7.31 -1.69
N THR A 36 -7.07 6.20 -2.39
CA THR A 36 -7.85 4.97 -2.27
C THR A 36 -6.96 3.73 -2.25
N THR A 37 -7.56 2.63 -1.78
CA THR A 37 -6.98 1.29 -1.94
C THR A 37 -7.99 0.42 -2.67
N ASP A 38 -7.63 -0.04 -3.86
CA ASP A 38 -8.43 -1.00 -4.61
C ASP A 38 -8.17 -2.40 -4.08
N VAL A 39 -9.26 -3.11 -3.81
CA VAL A 39 -9.27 -4.49 -3.28
C VAL A 39 -9.81 -5.40 -4.35
N ALA A 40 -9.08 -6.45 -4.71
CA ALA A 40 -9.54 -7.43 -5.66
C ALA A 40 -9.20 -8.86 -5.21
N VAL A 41 -10.14 -9.76 -5.36
CA VAL A 41 -9.88 -11.20 -5.18
C VAL A 41 -9.94 -11.86 -6.54
N PHE A 42 -8.84 -12.50 -6.93
CA PHE A 42 -8.74 -13.34 -8.12
C PHE A 42 -8.84 -14.80 -7.72
N ARG A 43 -9.58 -15.57 -8.50
CA ARG A 43 -9.71 -17.03 -8.33
C ARG A 43 -9.59 -17.71 -9.69
N GLY A 44 -8.55 -18.50 -9.87
CA GLY A 44 -8.28 -19.15 -11.16
C GLY A 44 -8.16 -18.13 -12.29
N GLY A 45 -7.40 -17.06 -12.10
CA GLY A 45 -7.18 -15.98 -13.07
C GLY A 45 -8.39 -15.06 -13.33
N ARG A 46 -9.50 -15.24 -12.61
CA ARG A 46 -10.73 -14.43 -12.81
C ARG A 46 -10.99 -13.55 -11.61
N LEU A 47 -11.44 -12.33 -11.86
CA LEU A 47 -11.88 -11.40 -10.82
C LEU A 47 -13.17 -11.94 -10.16
N ALA A 48 -13.07 -12.36 -8.91
CA ALA A 48 -14.17 -12.90 -8.12
C ALA A 48 -14.84 -11.83 -7.24
N HIS A 49 -14.06 -10.83 -6.78
CA HIS A 49 -14.55 -9.73 -5.95
C HIS A 49 -13.74 -8.47 -6.23
N SER A 50 -14.38 -7.32 -6.15
CA SER A 50 -13.73 -6.02 -6.21
C SER A 50 -14.43 -5.04 -5.29
N ALA A 51 -13.64 -4.30 -4.52
CA ALA A 51 -14.10 -3.23 -3.64
C ALA A 51 -13.09 -2.09 -3.63
N VAL A 52 -13.49 -0.94 -3.10
CA VAL A 52 -12.62 0.23 -2.93
C VAL A 52 -12.71 0.68 -1.47
N VAL A 53 -11.57 0.76 -0.83
CA VAL A 53 -11.42 1.38 0.49
C VAL A 53 -11.05 2.85 0.25
N PRO A 54 -11.82 3.84 0.79
CA PRO A 54 -11.56 5.26 0.55
C PRO A 54 -10.43 5.81 1.42
N LEU A 55 -9.36 5.04 1.57
CA LEU A 55 -8.14 5.38 2.29
C LEU A 55 -6.92 4.92 1.48
N GLY A 56 -5.85 5.73 1.52
CA GLY A 56 -4.59 5.44 0.85
C GLY A 56 -3.43 6.21 1.48
N GLY A 57 -2.32 6.31 0.77
CA GLY A 57 -1.08 6.91 1.23
C GLY A 57 -1.17 8.39 1.66
N ASP A 58 -2.09 9.16 1.05
CA ASP A 58 -2.30 10.56 1.39
C ASP A 58 -2.91 10.74 2.78
N HIS A 59 -3.72 9.77 3.23
CA HIS A 59 -4.25 9.77 4.59
C HIS A 59 -3.13 9.57 5.63
N VAL A 60 -2.13 8.75 5.32
CA VAL A 60 -0.91 8.64 6.14
C VAL A 60 -0.16 9.97 6.16
N THR A 61 -0.04 10.63 5.01
CA THR A 61 0.61 11.96 4.92
C THR A 61 -0.12 13.01 5.73
N HIS A 62 -1.46 13.03 5.69
CA HIS A 62 -2.27 13.94 6.49
C HIS A 62 -2.10 13.70 8.00
N ASP A 63 -2.06 12.44 8.45
CA ASP A 63 -1.83 12.10 9.85
C ASP A 63 -0.46 12.63 10.32
N ILE A 64 0.58 12.47 9.50
CA ILE A 64 1.93 12.98 9.78
C ILE A 64 1.89 14.51 9.84
N ALA A 65 1.31 15.17 8.84
CA ALA A 65 1.22 16.64 8.77
C ALA A 65 0.51 17.21 10.01
N GLN A 66 -0.60 16.61 10.40
CA GLN A 66 -1.41 17.06 11.53
C GLN A 66 -0.70 16.86 12.88
N LEU A 67 -0.10 15.68 13.09
CA LEU A 67 0.52 15.35 14.38
C LEU A 67 1.86 16.05 14.59
N LEU A 68 2.65 16.26 13.52
CA LEU A 68 3.93 16.95 13.59
C LEU A 68 3.80 18.46 13.34
N LYS A 69 2.60 18.96 12.94
CA LYS A 69 2.33 20.36 12.59
C LYS A 69 3.29 20.87 11.50
N ILE A 70 3.38 20.12 10.43
CA ILE A 70 4.22 20.41 9.27
C ILE A 70 3.36 20.47 7.99
N PRO A 71 3.81 21.20 6.95
CA PRO A 71 3.14 21.21 5.66
C PRO A 71 3.00 19.81 5.05
N PHE A 72 1.94 19.60 4.25
CA PHE A 72 1.67 18.32 3.59
C PHE A 72 2.85 17.81 2.75
N GLU A 73 3.49 18.71 1.99
CA GLU A 73 4.64 18.38 1.15
C GLU A 73 5.84 17.90 1.98
N GLU A 74 6.03 18.50 3.15
CA GLU A 74 7.09 18.07 4.07
C GLU A 74 6.76 16.73 4.71
N ALA A 75 5.50 16.49 5.09
CA ALA A 75 5.01 15.21 5.58
C ALA A 75 5.19 14.11 4.54
N GLU A 76 4.86 14.38 3.26
CA GLU A 76 5.07 13.45 2.15
C GLU A 76 6.56 13.14 1.93
N ARG A 77 7.41 14.18 2.00
CA ARG A 77 8.87 14.02 1.90
C ARG A 77 9.42 13.08 2.97
N VAL A 78 9.07 13.32 4.24
CA VAL A 78 9.59 12.50 5.34
C VAL A 78 9.00 11.10 5.33
N LYS A 79 7.71 10.94 4.98
CA LYS A 79 7.06 9.63 4.80
C LYS A 79 7.79 8.81 3.74
N ARG A 80 8.02 9.35 2.56
CA ARG A 80 8.66 8.62 1.45
C ARG A 80 10.10 8.25 1.74
N LYS A 81 10.85 9.14 2.41
CA LYS A 81 12.27 8.97 2.62
C LYS A 81 12.60 8.10 3.84
N TYR A 82 11.81 8.25 4.91
CA TYR A 82 12.13 7.68 6.22
C TYR A 82 11.00 6.85 6.82
N GLY A 83 9.82 6.88 6.21
CA GLY A 83 8.64 6.19 6.74
C GLY A 83 8.80 4.68 6.80
N ALA A 84 8.23 4.10 7.85
CA ALA A 84 8.08 2.66 8.00
C ALA A 84 6.71 2.34 8.61
N ALA A 85 6.08 1.27 8.12
CA ALA A 85 4.81 0.78 8.65
C ALA A 85 4.96 0.07 10.01
N LEU A 86 6.19 -0.28 10.38
CA LEU A 86 6.55 -0.94 11.63
C LEU A 86 7.66 -0.14 12.33
N PRO A 87 7.46 0.33 13.57
CA PRO A 87 8.48 1.08 14.31
C PRO A 87 9.80 0.34 14.49
N GLU A 88 9.74 -0.98 14.56
CA GLU A 88 10.90 -1.86 14.72
C GLU A 88 11.85 -1.84 13.51
N LEU A 89 11.38 -1.33 12.38
CA LEU A 89 12.17 -1.15 11.16
C LEU A 89 12.83 0.23 11.08
N ALA A 90 12.37 1.20 11.87
CA ALA A 90 12.98 2.52 11.90
C ALA A 90 14.33 2.46 12.64
N ASP A 91 15.29 3.25 12.16
CA ASP A 91 16.57 3.40 12.82
C ASP A 91 16.37 4.12 14.17
N PRO A 92 16.68 3.51 15.32
CA PRO A 92 16.42 4.10 16.63
C PRO A 92 17.29 5.32 16.93
N GLU A 93 18.44 5.46 16.27
CA GLU A 93 19.38 6.57 16.48
C GLU A 93 19.14 7.73 15.50
N LEU A 94 18.29 7.52 14.49
CA LEU A 94 18.05 8.52 13.46
C LEU A 94 17.03 9.56 13.94
N VAL A 95 17.46 10.82 14.00
CA VAL A 95 16.61 11.98 14.23
C VAL A 95 16.46 12.76 12.92
N LEU A 96 15.22 13.04 12.54
CA LEU A 96 14.87 13.70 11.29
C LEU A 96 14.68 15.18 11.53
N GLU A 97 15.35 16.02 10.74
CA GLU A 97 15.03 17.45 10.67
C GLU A 97 13.77 17.62 9.82
N ILE A 98 12.83 18.41 10.34
CA ILE A 98 11.54 18.72 9.71
C ILE A 98 11.30 20.22 9.68
N ASN A 99 10.70 20.72 8.60
CA ASN A 99 10.29 22.11 8.49
C ASN A 99 8.87 22.26 9.03
N GLN A 100 8.72 22.96 10.15
CA GLN A 100 7.42 23.23 10.75
C GLN A 100 6.70 24.40 10.05
N GLU A 101 5.39 24.47 10.26
CA GLU A 101 4.61 25.64 9.83
C GLU A 101 5.20 26.92 10.45
N GLY A 102 5.37 27.96 9.62
CA GLY A 102 6.01 29.19 10.05
C GLY A 102 7.53 29.24 9.90
N GLY A 103 8.15 28.17 9.33
CA GLY A 103 9.57 28.15 8.97
C GLY A 103 10.53 27.77 10.12
N ALA A 104 10.01 27.34 11.26
CA ALA A 104 10.84 26.80 12.34
C ALA A 104 11.35 25.40 11.96
N LEU A 105 12.56 25.06 12.43
CA LEU A 105 13.09 23.72 12.35
C LEU A 105 12.65 22.93 13.58
N GLY A 106 12.18 21.73 13.35
CA GLY A 106 11.85 20.74 14.38
C GLY A 106 12.63 19.45 14.17
N GLU A 107 12.58 18.59 15.16
CA GLU A 107 13.20 17.27 15.12
C GLU A 107 12.18 16.21 15.47
N VAL A 108 12.24 15.05 14.80
CA VAL A 108 11.43 13.88 15.12
C VAL A 108 12.28 12.62 15.00
N PRO A 109 12.30 11.75 16.03
CA PRO A 109 12.93 10.44 15.92
C PRO A 109 12.22 9.57 14.86
N ALA A 110 13.00 8.85 14.05
CA ALA A 110 12.43 8.00 13.00
C ALA A 110 11.44 6.94 13.55
N PRO A 111 11.63 6.34 14.73
CA PRO A 111 10.63 5.45 15.32
C PRO A 111 9.31 6.15 15.67
N GLU A 112 9.33 7.45 16.01
CA GLU A 112 8.10 8.23 16.27
C GLU A 112 7.30 8.46 14.99
N LEU A 113 7.97 8.79 13.89
CA LEU A 113 7.33 8.86 12.57
C LEU A 113 6.65 7.53 12.23
N ALA A 114 7.31 6.40 12.46
CA ALA A 114 6.72 5.08 12.21
C ALA A 114 5.52 4.78 13.13
N ARG A 115 5.51 5.26 14.38
CA ARG A 115 4.35 5.14 15.28
C ARG A 115 3.14 5.93 14.78
N ILE A 116 3.36 7.06 14.11
CA ILE A 116 2.30 7.84 13.46
C ILE A 116 1.75 7.08 12.24
N ILE A 117 2.61 6.48 11.44
CA ILE A 117 2.27 5.79 10.19
C ILE A 117 1.48 4.50 10.43
N ARG A 118 1.93 3.68 11.40
CA ARG A 118 1.43 2.32 11.63
C ARG A 118 -0.09 2.21 11.82
N PRO A 119 -0.77 3.04 12.63
CA PRO A 119 -2.21 2.94 12.83
C PRO A 119 -2.99 3.08 11.54
N ARG A 120 -2.65 4.04 10.68
CA ARG A 120 -3.33 4.27 9.42
C ARG A 120 -3.10 3.12 8.43
N MET A 121 -1.89 2.64 8.32
CA MET A 121 -1.61 1.47 7.48
C MET A 121 -2.36 0.23 7.95
N ARG A 122 -2.46 0.01 9.27
CA ARG A 122 -3.28 -1.08 9.83
C ARG A 122 -4.75 -0.92 9.53
N GLU A 123 -5.28 0.29 9.58
CA GLU A 123 -6.68 0.58 9.26
C GLU A 123 -6.98 0.28 7.79
N ILE A 124 -6.13 0.73 6.86
CA ILE A 124 -6.27 0.42 5.43
C ILE A 124 -6.35 -1.08 5.20
N LEU A 125 -5.39 -1.83 5.75
CA LEU A 125 -5.35 -3.28 5.63
C LEU A 125 -6.56 -3.96 6.30
N HIS A 126 -7.02 -3.44 7.45
CA HIS A 126 -8.18 -3.96 8.15
C HIS A 126 -9.47 -3.80 7.34
N LEU A 127 -9.71 -2.61 6.79
CA LEU A 127 -10.89 -2.34 5.97
C LEU A 127 -10.87 -3.14 4.67
N ALA A 128 -9.69 -3.32 4.06
CA ALA A 128 -9.53 -4.18 2.90
C ALA A 128 -9.90 -5.65 3.22
N ARG A 129 -9.47 -6.17 4.37
CA ARG A 129 -9.86 -7.50 4.84
C ARG A 129 -11.36 -7.58 5.08
N GLN A 130 -11.92 -6.63 5.81
CA GLN A 130 -13.35 -6.59 6.14
C GLN A 130 -14.22 -6.63 4.88
N SER A 131 -13.87 -5.89 3.83
CA SER A 131 -14.64 -5.88 2.57
C SER A 131 -14.70 -7.26 1.90
N VAL A 132 -13.65 -8.08 2.06
CA VAL A 132 -13.60 -9.46 1.55
C VAL A 132 -14.39 -10.39 2.45
N ASP A 133 -14.18 -10.32 3.77
CA ASP A 133 -14.83 -11.19 4.76
C ASP A 133 -16.35 -11.06 4.71
N GLU A 134 -16.88 -9.85 4.52
CA GLU A 134 -18.30 -9.56 4.42
C GLU A 134 -18.95 -10.14 3.15
N THR A 135 -18.20 -10.26 2.07
CA THR A 135 -18.76 -10.67 0.76
C THR A 135 -18.48 -12.14 0.44
N LEU A 136 -17.28 -12.62 0.73
CA LEU A 136 -16.82 -13.96 0.36
C LEU A 136 -16.69 -14.91 1.56
N GLY A 137 -16.81 -14.40 2.79
CA GLY A 137 -16.53 -15.12 4.02
C GLY A 137 -15.04 -15.02 4.43
N PRO A 138 -14.65 -15.70 5.52
CA PRO A 138 -13.33 -15.52 6.15
C PRO A 138 -12.17 -15.66 5.18
N LEU A 139 -11.31 -14.64 5.12
CA LEU A 139 -10.19 -14.51 4.19
C LEU A 139 -9.27 -15.74 4.21
N GLU A 140 -8.98 -16.27 5.39
CA GLU A 140 -8.06 -17.38 5.59
C GLU A 140 -8.51 -18.69 4.91
N ILE A 141 -9.83 -18.82 4.67
CA ILE A 141 -10.41 -20.00 4.00
C ILE A 141 -10.41 -19.78 2.49
N GLN A 142 -10.48 -18.52 2.04
CA GLN A 142 -10.71 -18.20 0.64
C GLN A 142 -9.42 -17.86 -0.11
N VAL A 143 -8.40 -17.33 0.57
CA VAL A 143 -7.21 -16.72 -0.05
C VAL A 143 -5.94 -17.50 0.30
N ASN A 144 -5.11 -17.77 -0.71
CA ASN A 144 -3.83 -18.45 -0.55
C ASN A 144 -2.66 -17.46 -0.36
N ARG A 145 -2.77 -16.27 -0.93
CA ARG A 145 -1.70 -15.26 -0.96
C ARG A 145 -2.26 -13.85 -1.06
N VAL A 146 -1.52 -12.89 -0.51
CA VAL A 146 -1.78 -11.45 -0.69
C VAL A 146 -0.68 -10.85 -1.56
N VAL A 147 -1.07 -10.06 -2.54
CA VAL A 147 -0.18 -9.26 -3.38
C VAL A 147 -0.48 -7.78 -3.15
N LEU A 148 0.54 -7.01 -2.80
CA LEU A 148 0.44 -5.57 -2.61
C LEU A 148 1.03 -4.85 -3.83
N THR A 149 0.39 -3.81 -4.29
CA THR A 149 0.89 -2.92 -5.36
C THR A 149 0.51 -1.48 -5.07
N GLY A 150 0.85 -0.56 -5.95
CA GLY A 150 0.65 0.87 -5.75
C GLY A 150 1.73 1.52 -4.90
N GLY A 151 1.70 2.86 -4.84
CA GLY A 151 2.70 3.66 -4.13
C GLY A 151 2.77 3.37 -2.63
N GLY A 152 1.63 3.07 -1.99
CA GLY A 152 1.55 2.73 -0.57
C GLY A 152 2.23 1.40 -0.22
N ALA A 153 2.33 0.47 -1.18
CA ALA A 153 3.03 -0.79 -1.01
C ALA A 153 4.56 -0.63 -0.90
N LEU A 154 5.10 0.51 -1.37
CA LEU A 154 6.53 0.84 -1.29
C LEU A 154 6.96 1.33 0.10
N LEU A 155 6.01 1.70 0.95
CA LEU A 155 6.33 2.10 2.31
C LEU A 155 6.96 0.92 3.05
N ARG A 156 8.13 1.15 3.62
CA ARG A 156 8.97 0.11 4.24
C ARG A 156 8.19 -0.68 5.30
N GLY A 157 8.14 -2.00 5.16
CA GLY A 157 7.48 -2.90 6.10
C GLY A 157 5.97 -3.03 5.93
N THR A 158 5.36 -2.46 4.88
CA THR A 158 3.93 -2.67 4.56
C THR A 158 3.63 -4.14 4.34
N ASP A 159 4.50 -4.87 3.65
CA ASP A 159 4.38 -6.31 3.42
C ASP A 159 4.45 -7.12 4.73
N LEU A 160 5.35 -6.75 5.64
CA LEU A 160 5.46 -7.39 6.94
C LEU A 160 4.24 -7.11 7.82
N LEU A 161 3.76 -5.86 7.82
CA LEU A 161 2.53 -5.49 8.54
C LEU A 161 1.31 -6.25 7.99
N ALA A 162 1.17 -6.36 6.67
CA ALA A 162 0.11 -7.13 6.03
C ALA A 162 0.22 -8.64 6.37
N ARG A 163 1.43 -9.18 6.39
CA ARG A 163 1.67 -10.58 6.79
C ARG A 163 1.26 -10.84 8.24
N GLN A 164 1.59 -9.91 9.15
CA GLN A 164 1.16 -10.00 10.55
C GLN A 164 -0.36 -9.94 10.69
N GLN A 165 -1.02 -9.12 9.90
CA GLN A 165 -2.46 -8.88 10.02
C GLN A 165 -3.31 -9.96 9.36
N TYR A 166 -2.86 -10.52 8.24
CA TYR A 166 -3.61 -11.52 7.48
C TYR A 166 -3.24 -12.96 7.82
N GLY A 167 -2.04 -13.20 8.37
CA GLY A 167 -1.55 -14.56 8.62
C GLY A 167 -1.25 -15.35 7.34
N LEU A 168 -1.13 -14.67 6.21
CA LEU A 168 -0.94 -15.24 4.87
C LEU A 168 0.41 -14.83 4.29
N PRO A 169 0.94 -15.58 3.30
CA PRO A 169 2.08 -15.15 2.51
C PRO A 169 1.76 -13.82 1.79
N VAL A 170 2.65 -12.84 1.91
CA VAL A 170 2.51 -11.51 1.29
C VAL A 170 3.75 -11.21 0.45
N ARG A 171 3.54 -10.64 -0.71
CA ARG A 171 4.61 -10.03 -1.54
C ARG A 171 4.20 -8.68 -2.10
N VAL A 172 5.17 -7.87 -2.45
CA VAL A 172 4.97 -6.67 -3.28
C VAL A 172 5.02 -7.08 -4.75
N GLY A 173 3.95 -6.78 -5.48
CA GLY A 173 3.82 -7.00 -6.93
C GLY A 173 4.58 -5.92 -7.68
N LYS A 174 5.22 -6.32 -8.77
CA LYS A 174 5.85 -5.42 -9.74
C LYS A 174 5.24 -5.65 -11.10
N PRO A 175 5.06 -4.61 -11.91
CA PRO A 175 4.56 -4.78 -13.28
C PRO A 175 5.39 -5.79 -14.06
N GLN A 176 4.71 -6.67 -14.80
CA GLN A 176 5.32 -7.71 -15.64
C GLN A 176 4.98 -7.47 -17.11
N GLY A 177 5.85 -7.93 -18.01
CA GLY A 177 5.58 -7.87 -19.44
C GLY A 177 5.63 -6.48 -20.08
N VAL A 178 6.02 -5.45 -19.32
CA VAL A 178 6.14 -4.08 -19.84
C VAL A 178 7.60 -3.81 -20.22
N SER A 179 7.82 -3.38 -21.46
CA SER A 179 9.14 -2.95 -21.95
C SER A 179 9.25 -1.42 -21.92
N GLY A 180 10.34 -0.87 -21.43
CA GLY A 180 10.58 0.57 -21.34
C GLY A 180 11.79 0.91 -20.47
N LEU A 181 11.85 2.12 -19.93
CA LEU A 181 12.86 2.54 -18.98
C LEU A 181 12.73 1.67 -17.72
N THR A 182 13.68 0.78 -17.49
CA THR A 182 13.62 -0.28 -16.47
C THR A 182 13.35 0.23 -15.06
N ASP A 183 13.90 1.41 -14.72
CA ASP A 183 13.73 2.01 -13.38
C ASP A 183 12.31 2.53 -13.12
N VAL A 184 11.58 2.90 -14.17
CA VAL A 184 10.20 3.40 -14.09
C VAL A 184 9.23 2.22 -14.14
N VAL A 185 9.43 1.29 -15.06
CA VAL A 185 8.52 0.16 -15.31
C VAL A 185 8.55 -0.87 -14.17
N ALA A 186 9.68 -1.01 -13.48
CA ALA A 186 9.83 -1.97 -12.38
C ALA A 186 9.23 -1.49 -11.02
N SER A 187 8.72 -0.25 -10.97
CA SER A 187 8.11 0.29 -9.74
C SER A 187 6.66 -0.15 -9.60
N PRO A 188 6.24 -0.65 -8.44
CA PRO A 188 4.83 -0.95 -8.16
C PRO A 188 3.93 0.28 -8.07
N ALA A 189 4.49 1.50 -8.18
CA ALA A 189 3.76 2.77 -8.15
C ALA A 189 3.31 3.25 -9.56
N HIS A 190 3.60 2.48 -10.62
CA HIS A 190 3.24 2.82 -12.01
C HIS A 190 2.37 1.79 -12.66
#